data_8e338c60cfd55d29883a497c2fd40f73
#
_entry.id   8e338c60cfd55d29883a497c2fd40f73
#
_cell.length_a   1.000
_cell.length_b   1.000
_cell.length_c   1.000
_cell.angle_alpha   90.00
_cell.angle_beta   90.00
_cell.angle_gamma   90.00
#
_symmetry.space_group_name_H-M   'P 1'
#
loop_
_entity.id
_entity.type
_entity.pdbx_description
1 polymer ?
#
loop_
_entity_poly.entity_id
_entity_poly.type
_entity_poly.pdbx_seq_one_letter_code
_entity_poly.pdbx_strand_id
1 'polypeptide(L)'
;MVSQVSNLAADNSQSGEESLEDNSSHQEIIETVISSLDQDNTAMVSHTDEGSVWKFTYGSVEVYVQLTGESDDDLLTVWSSLLKLPANDESGLMRRLLEMNWTGTFETCFSIFDEKVMISAQRTVADMYPGEISRLITLVANLADDNDDLLKEEFGGS
;
A
#
# COMPACT_ATOMS: atom_id res chain seq x y z
N MET A 1 5.31 -34.76 -56.56
CA MET A 1 5.15 -34.88 -55.99
C MET A 1 5.14 -34.70 -54.90
N VAL A 2 4.88 -34.37 -54.10
CA VAL A 2 4.74 -34.22 -53.21
C VAL A 2 4.93 -34.05 -52.14
N SER A 3 4.99 -33.51 -51.61
CA SER A 3 4.68 -32.96 -50.69
C SER A 3 4.36 -33.40 -49.53
N GLN A 4 4.96 -33.47 -48.76
CA GLN A 4 4.76 -33.84 -47.65
C GLN A 4 5.15 -33.07 -46.58
N VAL A 5 5.04 -32.01 -46.62
CA VAL A 5 5.56 -31.17 -45.75
C VAL A 5 4.76 -30.76 -44.71
N SER A 6 3.75 -31.16 -44.77
CA SER A 6 2.77 -30.52 -44.05
C SER A 6 2.66 -30.79 -42.63
N ASN A 7 3.46 -31.56 -42.08
CA ASN A 7 3.15 -31.91 -40.77
C ASN A 7 3.96 -31.45 -39.70
N LEU A 8 4.78 -30.56 -40.04
CA LEU A 8 5.69 -30.19 -39.04
C LEU A 8 5.25 -29.02 -38.27
N ALA A 9 4.26 -28.46 -38.78
CA ALA A 9 3.86 -27.27 -38.15
C ALA A 9 2.97 -27.48 -36.98
N ALA A 10 2.66 -28.65 -36.80
CA ALA A 10 1.63 -28.83 -35.85
C ALA A 10 2.12 -29.07 -34.48
N ASP A 11 3.32 -29.19 -34.33
CA ASP A 11 3.81 -29.18 -32.98
C ASP A 11 4.05 -27.78 -32.54
N ASN A 12 3.00 -27.12 -32.52
CA ASN A 12 2.92 -26.05 -31.65
C ASN A 12 2.72 -26.62 -30.26
N SER A 13 3.72 -27.17 -29.78
CA SER A 13 3.81 -27.25 -28.35
C SER A 13 4.07 -25.86 -27.85
N GLN A 14 3.11 -25.06 -28.02
CA GLN A 14 2.84 -24.16 -27.01
C GLN A 14 2.44 -25.02 -25.84
N SER A 15 3.41 -25.52 -25.22
CA SER A 15 3.32 -25.65 -23.82
C SER A 15 3.07 -24.24 -23.40
N GLY A 16 1.85 -23.98 -23.18
CA GLY A 16 1.54 -22.74 -22.61
C GLY A 16 2.34 -22.66 -21.37
N GLU A 17 3.29 -21.82 -21.40
CA GLU A 17 3.48 -21.02 -20.24
C GLU A 17 2.18 -20.24 -20.17
N GLU A 18 1.15 -20.95 -19.84
CA GLU A 18 0.11 -20.32 -19.09
C GLU A 18 0.87 -19.73 -17.94
N SER A 19 1.19 -18.47 -18.06
CA SER A 19 1.43 -17.69 -16.92
C SER A 19 0.29 -18.10 -16.01
N LEU A 20 0.61 -18.76 -14.96
CA LEU A 20 -0.31 -18.88 -13.87
C LEU A 20 -0.56 -17.43 -13.53
N GLU A 21 -1.52 -16.84 -14.22
CA GLU A 21 -2.08 -15.61 -13.79
C GLU A 21 -2.46 -15.94 -12.38
N ASP A 22 -1.72 -15.36 -11.48
CA ASP A 22 -2.00 -15.47 -10.08
C ASP A 22 -3.39 -14.86 -9.93
N ASN A 23 -4.41 -15.70 -10.01
CA ASN A 23 -5.79 -15.31 -9.84
C ASN A 23 -6.10 -14.96 -8.38
N SER A 24 -5.07 -14.64 -7.61
CA SER A 24 -5.23 -14.15 -6.26
C SER A 24 -6.01 -12.85 -6.31
N SER A 25 -7.04 -12.76 -5.49
CA SER A 25 -7.78 -11.51 -5.34
C SER A 25 -6.86 -10.43 -4.75
N HIS A 26 -7.18 -9.18 -4.95
CA HIS A 26 -6.46 -8.08 -4.31
C HIS A 26 -6.42 -8.24 -2.79
N GLN A 27 -7.50 -8.74 -2.20
CA GLN A 27 -7.57 -9.04 -0.78
C GLN A 27 -6.51 -10.06 -0.35
N GLU A 28 -6.35 -11.16 -1.07
CA GLU A 28 -5.34 -12.18 -0.77
C GLU A 28 -3.92 -11.63 -0.89
N ILE A 29 -3.68 -10.78 -1.88
CA ILE A 29 -2.39 -10.13 -2.07
C ILE A 29 -2.09 -9.19 -0.91
N ILE A 30 -3.07 -8.38 -0.50
CA ILE A 30 -2.93 -7.49 0.66
C ILE A 30 -2.57 -8.30 1.91
N GLU A 31 -3.27 -9.39 2.17
CA GLU A 31 -3.02 -10.25 3.32
C GLU A 31 -1.63 -10.89 3.28
N THR A 32 -1.17 -11.28 2.12
CA THR A 32 0.18 -11.82 1.93
C THR A 32 1.25 -10.76 2.22
N VAL A 33 1.07 -9.55 1.73
CA VAL A 33 2.01 -8.44 1.97
C VAL A 33 2.03 -8.10 3.46
N ILE A 34 0.87 -7.97 4.09
CA ILE A 34 0.78 -7.68 5.53
C ILE A 34 1.49 -8.77 6.33
N SER A 35 1.27 -10.03 6.01
CA SER A 35 1.93 -11.15 6.70
C SER A 35 3.45 -11.10 6.59
N SER A 36 3.98 -10.56 5.50
CA SER A 36 5.42 -10.42 5.33
C SER A 36 6.02 -9.27 6.14
N LEU A 37 5.22 -8.25 6.46
CA LEU A 37 5.65 -7.05 7.18
C LEU A 37 5.37 -7.13 8.68
N ASP A 38 4.32 -7.83 9.08
CA ASP A 38 3.85 -7.90 10.45
C ASP A 38 4.60 -9.00 11.21
N GLN A 39 5.65 -8.63 11.91
CA GLN A 39 6.54 -9.56 12.59
C GLN A 39 5.94 -10.13 13.88
N ASP A 40 4.98 -9.43 14.46
CA ASP A 40 4.45 -9.74 15.79
C ASP A 40 3.03 -10.31 15.78
N ASN A 41 2.51 -10.69 14.61
CA ASN A 41 1.15 -11.18 14.41
C ASN A 41 0.08 -10.25 14.97
N THR A 42 0.20 -8.97 14.66
CA THR A 42 -0.73 -7.92 15.12
C THR A 42 -1.90 -7.70 14.17
N ALA A 43 -1.85 -8.30 12.98
CA ALA A 43 -2.79 -8.01 11.91
C ALA A 43 -4.23 -8.37 12.30
N MET A 44 -5.12 -7.43 12.05
CA MET A 44 -6.56 -7.56 12.26
C MET A 44 -7.28 -7.12 10.99
N VAL A 45 -8.42 -7.71 10.69
CA VAL A 45 -9.23 -7.34 9.55
C VAL A 45 -10.68 -7.16 9.96
N SER A 46 -11.32 -6.15 9.39
CA SER A 46 -12.75 -5.90 9.53
C SER A 46 -13.37 -5.84 8.14
N HIS A 47 -14.42 -6.63 7.92
CA HIS A 47 -15.18 -6.61 6.69
C HIS A 47 -16.51 -5.92 6.92
N THR A 48 -16.82 -4.93 6.11
CA THR A 48 -18.07 -4.16 6.18
C THR A 48 -18.67 -4.01 4.78
N ASP A 49 -19.86 -3.43 4.69
CA ASP A 49 -20.48 -3.12 3.40
C ASP A 49 -19.67 -2.09 2.59
N GLU A 50 -18.80 -1.35 3.26
CA GLU A 50 -17.91 -0.37 2.63
C GLU A 50 -16.55 -0.97 2.23
N GLY A 51 -16.40 -2.28 2.32
CA GLY A 51 -15.17 -2.99 1.99
C GLY A 51 -14.46 -3.56 3.19
N SER A 52 -13.18 -3.83 3.04
CA SER A 52 -12.34 -4.43 4.06
C SER A 52 -11.27 -3.46 4.53
N VAL A 53 -11.01 -3.46 5.83
CA VAL A 53 -9.92 -2.67 6.44
C VAL A 53 -9.04 -3.62 7.24
N TRP A 54 -7.76 -3.58 6.95
CA TRP A 54 -6.71 -4.28 7.70
C TRP A 54 -5.93 -3.28 8.52
N LYS A 55 -5.48 -3.72 9.68
CA LYS A 55 -4.61 -2.95 10.56
C LYS A 55 -3.49 -3.86 11.04
N PHE A 56 -2.26 -3.37 11.03
CA PHE A 56 -1.12 -4.09 11.58
C PHE A 56 -0.09 -3.11 12.15
N THR A 57 0.76 -3.60 13.03
CA THR A 57 1.86 -2.83 13.58
C THR A 57 3.14 -3.08 12.80
N TYR A 58 3.82 -2.00 12.42
CA TYR A 58 5.11 -2.05 11.76
C TYR A 58 6.06 -1.09 12.48
N GLY A 59 7.10 -1.65 13.12
CA GLY A 59 7.97 -0.84 13.98
C GLY A 59 7.16 -0.14 15.07
N SER A 60 7.22 1.18 15.09
CA SER A 60 6.52 2.01 16.07
C SER A 60 5.16 2.52 15.61
N VAL A 61 4.70 2.15 14.42
CA VAL A 61 3.47 2.70 13.83
C VAL A 61 2.42 1.64 13.59
N GLU A 62 1.16 2.07 13.55
CA GLU A 62 0.05 1.27 13.06
C GLU A 62 -0.22 1.65 11.62
N VAL A 63 -0.32 0.65 10.75
CA VAL A 63 -0.62 0.82 9.33
C VAL A 63 -2.00 0.28 9.03
N TYR A 64 -2.78 1.05 8.29
CA TYR A 64 -4.12 0.69 7.86
C TYR A 64 -4.15 0.53 6.35
N VAL A 65 -4.85 -0.48 5.90
CA VAL A 65 -5.09 -0.73 4.47
C VAL A 65 -6.58 -0.89 4.27
N GLN A 66 -7.17 -0.13 3.37
CA GLN A 66 -8.57 -0.25 3.02
C GLN A 66 -8.74 -0.58 1.54
N LEU A 67 -9.57 -1.57 1.27
CA LEU A 67 -10.00 -1.92 -0.08
C LEU A 67 -11.53 -1.83 -0.12
N THR A 68 -12.07 -0.92 -0.93
CA THR A 68 -13.51 -0.70 -0.96
C THR A 68 -14.26 -1.75 -1.77
N GLY A 69 -13.58 -2.47 -2.62
CA GLY A 69 -14.10 -3.57 -3.44
C GLY A 69 -13.13 -3.96 -4.53
N GLU A 70 -13.58 -4.81 -5.45
CA GLU A 70 -12.73 -5.38 -6.50
C GLU A 70 -13.04 -4.80 -7.89
N SER A 71 -13.93 -3.82 -8.00
CA SER A 71 -14.23 -3.20 -9.29
C SER A 71 -13.23 -2.11 -9.63
N ASP A 72 -13.17 -1.71 -10.91
CA ASP A 72 -12.25 -0.68 -11.38
C ASP A 72 -12.45 0.68 -10.72
N ASP A 73 -13.64 0.95 -10.21
CA ASP A 73 -13.96 2.21 -9.53
C ASP A 73 -13.67 2.15 -8.03
N ASP A 74 -13.33 1.00 -7.50
CA ASP A 74 -12.97 0.85 -6.11
C ASP A 74 -11.58 1.40 -5.81
N LEU A 75 -11.30 1.63 -4.53
CA LEU A 75 -10.09 2.28 -4.07
C LEU A 75 -9.31 1.39 -3.12
N LEU A 76 -8.00 1.41 -3.29
CA LEU A 76 -7.04 0.97 -2.29
C LEU A 76 -6.46 2.21 -1.62
N THR A 77 -6.58 2.29 -0.31
CA THR A 77 -6.00 3.37 0.49
C THR A 77 -5.14 2.76 1.60
N VAL A 78 -3.94 3.29 1.76
CA VAL A 78 -3.01 2.87 2.82
C VAL A 78 -2.62 4.11 3.60
N TRP A 79 -2.68 4.06 4.93
CA TRP A 79 -2.33 5.22 5.74
C TRP A 79 -1.77 4.83 7.10
N SER A 80 -1.08 5.77 7.71
CA SER A 80 -0.59 5.68 9.08
C SER A 80 -0.62 7.05 9.73
N SER A 81 -0.93 7.11 11.01
CA SER A 81 -0.92 8.34 11.80
C SER A 81 0.43 8.52 12.48
N LEU A 82 1.00 9.71 12.40
CA LEU A 82 2.35 9.98 12.88
C LEU A 82 2.41 10.86 14.12
N LEU A 83 1.53 11.85 14.21
CA LEU A 83 1.60 12.87 15.24
C LEU A 83 0.21 13.45 15.47
N LYS A 84 -0.15 13.62 16.73
CA LYS A 84 -1.39 14.32 17.09
C LYS A 84 -1.17 15.82 17.09
N LEU A 85 -2.16 16.56 16.61
CA LEU A 85 -2.21 17.99 16.71
C LEU A 85 -3.07 18.41 17.93
N PRO A 86 -2.82 19.57 18.54
CA PRO A 86 -1.83 20.55 18.18
C PRO A 86 -0.40 20.11 18.46
N ALA A 87 0.52 20.61 17.67
CA ALA A 87 1.95 20.36 17.80
C ALA A 87 2.67 21.64 18.20
N ASN A 88 3.91 21.50 18.64
CA ASN A 88 4.79 22.64 18.86
C ASN A 88 5.24 23.15 17.49
N ASP A 89 5.26 24.45 17.29
CA ASP A 89 5.66 25.09 16.04
C ASP A 89 4.93 24.49 14.81
N GLU A 90 3.61 24.55 14.83
CA GLU A 90 2.80 23.99 13.73
C GLU A 90 3.17 24.60 12.37
N SER A 91 3.51 25.87 12.32
CA SER A 91 3.94 26.54 11.08
C SER A 91 5.21 25.88 10.52
N GLY A 92 6.20 25.64 11.35
CA GLY A 92 7.44 24.94 10.96
C GLY A 92 7.18 23.50 10.55
N LEU A 93 6.29 22.81 11.27
CA LEU A 93 5.86 21.46 10.95
C LEU A 93 5.20 21.39 9.57
N MET A 94 4.22 22.25 9.30
CA MET A 94 3.50 22.28 8.03
C MET A 94 4.44 22.56 6.86
N ARG A 95 5.36 23.50 7.03
CA ARG A 95 6.37 23.79 6.01
C ARG A 95 7.23 22.55 5.72
N ARG A 96 7.72 21.88 6.75
CA ARG A 96 8.53 20.68 6.57
C ARG A 96 7.78 19.59 5.84
N LEU A 97 6.54 19.30 6.24
CA LEU A 97 5.74 18.24 5.61
C LEU A 97 5.49 18.54 4.12
N LEU A 98 5.18 19.78 3.78
CA LEU A 98 4.98 20.19 2.39
C LEU A 98 6.27 20.10 1.57
N GLU A 99 7.40 20.47 2.13
CA GLU A 99 8.70 20.33 1.47
C GLU A 99 9.06 18.85 1.26
N MET A 100 8.79 18.00 2.24
CA MET A 100 9.01 16.55 2.13
C MET A 100 8.12 15.93 1.07
N ASN A 101 6.89 16.39 0.92
CA ASN A 101 5.98 15.91 -0.13
C ASN A 101 6.55 16.15 -1.54
N TRP A 102 7.43 17.11 -1.71
CA TRP A 102 8.05 17.36 -3.01
C TRP A 102 9.12 16.33 -3.38
N THR A 103 9.93 15.91 -2.44
CA THR A 103 11.11 15.11 -2.76
C THR A 103 11.28 13.81 -1.99
N GLY A 104 10.55 13.61 -0.93
CA GLY A 104 10.86 12.54 0.04
C GLY A 104 9.80 11.46 0.22
N THR A 105 8.65 11.57 -0.43
CA THR A 105 7.53 10.69 -0.13
C THR A 105 7.07 9.78 -1.29
N PHE A 106 7.69 9.92 -2.45
CA PHE A 106 7.34 9.12 -3.65
C PHE A 106 5.84 9.18 -3.96
N GLU A 107 5.16 8.05 -4.04
CA GLU A 107 3.71 7.99 -4.31
C GLU A 107 2.86 8.30 -3.09
N THR A 108 3.45 8.53 -1.93
CA THR A 108 2.73 8.89 -0.71
C THR A 108 2.71 10.38 -0.49
N CYS A 109 1.91 10.84 0.44
CA CYS A 109 1.92 12.23 0.88
C CYS A 109 1.57 12.36 2.35
N PHE A 110 2.10 13.41 2.97
CA PHE A 110 1.65 13.84 4.27
C PHE A 110 0.38 14.66 4.14
N SER A 111 -0.52 14.47 5.07
CA SER A 111 -1.79 15.19 5.15
C SER A 111 -2.24 15.33 6.61
N ILE A 112 -3.33 16.02 6.82
CA ILE A 112 -3.95 16.13 8.13
C ILE A 112 -5.36 15.52 8.02
N PHE A 113 -5.67 14.63 8.94
CA PHE A 113 -7.00 14.08 9.09
C PHE A 113 -7.29 13.84 10.57
N ASP A 114 -8.47 14.26 11.03
CA ASP A 114 -8.92 14.07 12.41
C ASP A 114 -7.87 14.55 13.44
N GLU A 115 -7.36 15.77 13.25
CA GLU A 115 -6.34 16.38 14.11
C GLU A 115 -5.06 15.54 14.25
N LYS A 116 -4.68 14.84 13.20
CA LYS A 116 -3.45 14.05 13.15
C LYS A 116 -2.72 14.28 11.84
N VAL A 117 -1.40 14.29 11.93
CA VAL A 117 -0.56 14.20 10.74
C VAL A 117 -0.57 12.75 10.28
N MET A 118 -0.91 12.56 9.03
CA MET A 118 -1.02 11.26 8.37
C MET A 118 0.00 11.17 7.24
N ILE A 119 0.42 9.95 6.96
CA ILE A 119 1.03 9.63 5.68
C ILE A 119 0.13 8.63 4.98
N SER A 120 -0.10 8.83 3.70
CA SER A 120 -1.05 7.99 2.96
C SER A 120 -0.70 7.86 1.48
N ALA A 121 -1.23 6.80 0.89
CA ALA A 121 -1.27 6.59 -0.55
C ALA A 121 -2.64 6.05 -0.94
N GLN A 122 -3.16 6.50 -2.08
CA GLN A 122 -4.45 6.05 -2.58
C GLN A 122 -4.40 5.89 -4.08
N ARG A 123 -5.06 4.85 -4.59
CA ARG A 123 -5.25 4.67 -6.03
C ARG A 123 -6.52 3.87 -6.30
N THR A 124 -7.03 3.97 -7.53
CA THR A 124 -8.09 3.09 -8.00
C THR A 124 -7.57 1.67 -8.21
N VAL A 125 -8.47 0.70 -8.12
CA VAL A 125 -8.15 -0.72 -8.30
C VAL A 125 -7.89 -1.06 -9.77
N ALA A 126 -8.39 -0.22 -10.70
CA ALA A 126 -8.20 -0.43 -12.13
C ALA A 126 -6.73 -0.66 -12.48
N ASP A 127 -6.47 -1.75 -13.20
CA ASP A 127 -5.12 -2.12 -13.68
C ASP A 127 -4.03 -2.23 -12.59
N MET A 128 -4.44 -2.53 -11.35
CA MET A 128 -3.51 -2.63 -10.24
C MET A 128 -2.92 -4.05 -10.15
N TYR A 129 -1.58 -4.15 -10.23
CA TYR A 129 -0.92 -5.44 -10.08
C TYR A 129 -0.47 -5.71 -8.65
N PRO A 130 -0.14 -6.99 -8.33
CA PRO A 130 0.40 -7.36 -7.02
C PRO A 130 1.60 -6.54 -6.55
N GLY A 131 2.53 -6.23 -7.46
CA GLY A 131 3.70 -5.43 -7.13
C GLY A 131 3.38 -4.01 -6.69
N GLU A 132 2.32 -3.41 -7.21
CA GLU A 132 1.89 -2.09 -6.80
C GLU A 132 1.26 -2.09 -5.41
N ILE A 133 0.47 -3.12 -5.10
CA ILE A 133 -0.09 -3.31 -3.76
C ILE A 133 1.03 -3.43 -2.73
N SER A 134 1.99 -4.30 -3.01
CA SER A 134 3.16 -4.50 -2.16
C SER A 134 3.93 -3.21 -1.95
N ARG A 135 4.17 -2.47 -3.04
CA ARG A 135 4.90 -1.20 -2.98
C ARG A 135 4.20 -0.15 -2.13
N LEU A 136 2.88 0.04 -2.31
CA LEU A 136 2.14 1.05 -1.57
C LEU A 136 2.12 0.76 -0.07
N ILE A 137 1.87 -0.48 0.31
CA ILE A 137 1.83 -0.86 1.73
C ILE A 137 3.22 -0.72 2.35
N THR A 138 4.25 -1.24 1.69
CA THR A 138 5.62 -1.18 2.19
C THR A 138 6.13 0.25 2.30
N LEU A 139 5.81 1.08 1.32
CA LEU A 139 6.25 2.47 1.29
C LEU A 139 5.63 3.28 2.44
N VAL A 140 4.31 3.16 2.65
CA VAL A 140 3.64 3.83 3.77
C VAL A 140 4.21 3.34 5.10
N ALA A 141 4.36 2.03 5.28
CA ALA A 141 4.90 1.44 6.50
C ALA A 141 6.32 1.97 6.80
N ASN A 142 7.21 1.94 5.83
CA ASN A 142 8.58 2.40 6.00
C ASN A 142 8.66 3.91 6.28
N LEU A 143 7.97 4.73 5.50
CA LEU A 143 8.02 6.17 5.69
C LEU A 143 7.37 6.60 7.01
N ALA A 144 6.31 5.92 7.41
CA ALA A 144 5.70 6.18 8.70
C ALA A 144 6.65 5.84 9.86
N ASP A 145 7.24 4.66 9.83
CA ASP A 145 8.17 4.22 10.88
C ASP A 145 9.45 5.07 10.92
N ASP A 146 9.96 5.47 9.77
CA ASP A 146 11.16 6.32 9.70
C ASP A 146 10.91 7.73 10.24
N ASN A 147 9.69 8.25 10.18
CA ASN A 147 9.39 9.65 10.46
C ASN A 147 8.61 9.90 11.76
N ASP A 148 7.91 8.92 12.32
CA ASP A 148 7.03 9.17 13.47
C ASP A 148 7.81 9.65 14.70
N ASP A 149 8.89 8.99 15.06
CA ASP A 149 9.71 9.36 16.21
C ASP A 149 10.40 10.71 16.01
N LEU A 150 10.91 10.96 14.79
CA LEU A 150 11.56 12.23 14.46
C LEU A 150 10.58 13.41 14.56
N LEU A 151 9.38 13.25 14.06
CA LEU A 151 8.35 14.29 14.14
C LEU A 151 7.86 14.51 15.57
N LYS A 152 7.70 13.45 16.33
CA LYS A 152 7.31 13.54 17.75
C LYS A 152 8.40 14.21 18.58
N GLU A 153 9.66 13.91 18.32
CA GLU A 153 10.78 14.49 19.04
C GLU A 153 10.89 15.99 18.77
N GLU A 154 10.71 16.42 17.54
CA GLU A 154 10.88 17.81 17.15
C GLU A 154 9.63 18.67 17.36
N PHE A 155 8.45 18.11 17.09
CA PHE A 155 7.19 18.87 17.10
C PHE A 155 6.16 18.31 18.09
N GLY A 156 6.43 17.21 18.75
CA GLY A 156 5.47 16.60 19.65
C GLY A 156 5.06 17.53 20.76
N GLY A 157 3.78 17.86 20.79
CA GLY A 157 3.16 18.47 21.93
C GLY A 157 3.05 17.44 23.06
N SER A 158 3.15 17.88 24.27
CA SER A 158 2.99 17.03 25.44
C SER A 158 1.65 16.30 25.47
#